data_91e65544c5e7f44817669fa08582b2ec
#
_entry.id   91e65544c5e7f44817669fa08582b2ec
#
_cell.length_a   1.000
_cell.length_b   1.000
_cell.length_c   1.000
_cell.angle_alpha   90.00
_cell.angle_beta   90.00
_cell.angle_gamma   90.00
#
_symmetry.space_group_name_H-M   'P 1'
#
loop_
_entity.id
_entity.type
_entity.pdbx_description
1 polymer ?
#
loop_
_entity_poly.entity_id
_entity_poly.type
_entity_poly.pdbx_seq_one_letter_code
_entity_poly.pdbx_strand_id
1 'polypeptide(L)'
;MTFADKVIEFNRTLDFTGGKLPDGIRIMNPFREDDKIGAISASFYKKFYNDHNSRHFILGINPGRFGAGVTGVPFTDTKRLAEQCGIKYSGKETHEPSSVFVYDVIEAYGGLHQFYNDFYINSVCPLGFTIGDAKGKETNYNYYDNKR
;
A
#
# COMPACT_ATOMS: atom_id res chain seq x y z
N MET A 1 -19.46 -9.67 7.06
CA MET A 1 -18.29 -9.07 6.39
C MET A 1 -17.04 -9.55 7.08
N THR A 2 -16.16 -10.22 6.34
CA THR A 2 -14.82 -10.63 6.83
C THR A 2 -13.92 -9.41 7.03
N PHE A 3 -12.75 -9.60 7.64
CA PHE A 3 -11.77 -8.52 7.76
C PHE A 3 -11.34 -8.03 6.37
N ALA A 4 -11.13 -8.96 5.42
CA ALA A 4 -10.84 -8.62 4.02
C ALA A 4 -11.92 -7.74 3.39
N ASP A 5 -13.20 -8.06 3.59
CA ASP A 5 -14.29 -7.27 3.03
C ASP A 5 -14.28 -5.82 3.51
N LYS A 6 -14.01 -5.62 4.80
CA LYS A 6 -13.92 -4.28 5.40
C LYS A 6 -12.76 -3.46 4.81
N VAL A 7 -11.60 -4.09 4.63
CA VAL A 7 -10.43 -3.42 4.04
C VAL A 7 -10.65 -3.09 2.57
N ILE A 8 -11.21 -4.02 1.81
CA ILE A 8 -11.51 -3.81 0.38
C ILE A 8 -12.51 -2.66 0.21
N GLU A 9 -13.57 -2.63 1.03
CA GLU A 9 -14.55 -1.54 1.00
C GLU A 9 -13.94 -0.21 1.41
N PHE A 10 -13.10 -0.18 2.46
CA PHE A 10 -12.34 1.01 2.84
C PHE A 10 -11.48 1.53 1.69
N ASN A 11 -10.69 0.67 1.06
CA ASN A 11 -9.83 1.05 -0.05
C ASN A 11 -10.64 1.57 -1.25
N ARG A 12 -11.79 0.94 -1.55
CA ARG A 12 -12.68 1.34 -2.63
C ARG A 12 -13.30 2.72 -2.44
N THR A 13 -13.59 3.07 -1.18
CA THR A 13 -14.22 4.36 -0.83
C THR A 13 -13.22 5.45 -0.48
N LEU A 14 -11.92 5.09 -0.38
CA LEU A 14 -10.87 6.02 -0.01
C LEU A 14 -10.76 7.16 -1.02
N ASP A 15 -10.85 8.38 -0.53
CA ASP A 15 -10.71 9.59 -1.34
C ASP A 15 -10.10 10.73 -0.52
N PHE A 16 -9.54 11.71 -1.22
CA PHE A 16 -9.03 12.92 -0.58
C PHE A 16 -10.15 13.94 -0.44
N THR A 17 -10.52 14.23 0.80
CA THR A 17 -11.57 15.20 1.14
C THR A 17 -11.01 16.51 1.72
N GLY A 18 -9.68 16.67 1.69
CA GLY A 18 -9.00 17.88 2.15
C GLY A 18 -9.16 19.06 1.20
N GLY A 19 -8.63 20.21 1.62
CA GLY A 19 -8.63 21.43 0.82
C GLY A 19 -7.65 21.38 -0.37
N LYS A 20 -7.40 22.53 -0.99
CA LYS A 20 -6.45 22.66 -2.09
C LYS A 20 -5.04 22.29 -1.63
N LEU A 21 -4.39 21.40 -2.38
CA LEU A 21 -2.98 21.06 -2.17
C LEU A 21 -2.07 22.20 -2.66
N PRO A 22 -0.86 22.33 -2.11
CA PRO A 22 0.15 23.21 -2.67
C PRO A 22 0.44 22.89 -4.13
N ASP A 23 0.87 23.89 -4.90
CA ASP A 23 1.14 23.75 -6.32
C ASP A 23 2.23 22.69 -6.57
N GLY A 24 2.03 21.87 -7.59
CA GLY A 24 2.94 20.80 -7.99
C GLY A 24 2.79 19.49 -7.20
N ILE A 25 1.98 19.47 -6.15
CA ILE A 25 1.72 18.24 -5.39
C ILE A 25 0.51 17.52 -5.96
N ARG A 26 0.69 16.23 -6.23
CA ARG A 26 -0.36 15.32 -6.71
C ARG A 26 -0.66 14.25 -5.65
N ILE A 27 -1.94 13.92 -5.53
CA ILE A 27 -2.38 12.79 -4.72
C ILE A 27 -2.16 11.52 -5.53
N MET A 28 -1.59 10.52 -4.88
CA MET A 28 -1.48 9.17 -5.39
C MET A 28 -2.51 8.30 -4.68
N ASN A 29 -3.58 7.97 -5.39
CA ASN A 29 -4.61 7.04 -4.91
C ASN A 29 -4.71 5.86 -5.89
N PRO A 30 -3.98 4.77 -5.66
CA PRO A 30 -3.92 3.66 -6.58
C PRO A 30 -5.30 3.03 -6.85
N PHE A 31 -6.23 3.11 -5.90
CA PHE A 31 -7.57 2.56 -6.02
C PHE A 31 -8.51 3.38 -6.94
N ARG A 32 -8.13 4.62 -7.25
CA ARG A 32 -8.87 5.50 -8.16
C ARG A 32 -8.18 5.64 -9.51
N GLU A 33 -6.88 5.45 -9.57
CA GLU A 33 -6.07 5.65 -10.76
C GLU A 33 -6.06 4.43 -11.70
N ASP A 34 -6.19 3.21 -11.14
CA ASP A 34 -6.17 1.97 -11.93
C ASP A 34 -7.03 0.88 -11.28
N ASP A 35 -8.10 0.49 -11.95
CA ASP A 35 -9.03 -0.57 -11.50
C ASP A 35 -8.31 -1.91 -11.26
N LYS A 36 -7.21 -2.17 -11.98
CA LYS A 36 -6.42 -3.39 -11.80
C LYS A 36 -5.76 -3.46 -10.43
N ILE A 37 -5.35 -2.32 -9.89
CA ILE A 37 -4.74 -2.24 -8.55
C ILE A 37 -5.78 -2.59 -7.48
N GLY A 38 -6.99 -2.11 -7.62
CA GLY A 38 -8.09 -2.51 -6.75
C GLY A 38 -8.33 -4.02 -6.74
N ALA A 39 -8.31 -4.67 -7.91
CA ALA A 39 -8.46 -6.12 -8.03
C ALA A 39 -7.27 -6.90 -7.43
N ILE A 40 -6.05 -6.42 -7.64
CA ILE A 40 -4.83 -7.03 -7.08
C ILE A 40 -4.84 -6.92 -5.56
N SER A 41 -5.11 -5.75 -5.02
CA SER A 41 -5.23 -5.50 -3.59
C SER A 41 -6.32 -6.38 -2.97
N ALA A 42 -7.49 -6.47 -3.60
CA ALA A 42 -8.57 -7.34 -3.16
C ALA A 42 -8.14 -8.82 -3.12
N SER A 43 -7.41 -9.28 -4.12
CA SER A 43 -6.87 -10.65 -4.16
C SER A 43 -5.93 -10.92 -2.98
N PHE A 44 -5.07 -9.96 -2.64
CA PHE A 44 -4.19 -10.05 -1.48
C PHE A 44 -4.99 -10.15 -0.17
N TYR A 45 -5.95 -9.24 0.05
CA TYR A 45 -6.73 -9.24 1.27
C TYR A 45 -7.62 -10.48 1.39
N LYS A 46 -8.21 -10.96 0.30
CA LYS A 46 -8.95 -12.22 0.29
C LYS A 46 -8.08 -13.42 0.59
N LYS A 47 -6.82 -13.41 0.19
CA LYS A 47 -5.88 -14.51 0.46
C LYS A 47 -5.49 -14.59 1.93
N PHE A 48 -5.22 -13.46 2.57
CA PHE A 48 -4.59 -13.43 3.90
C PHE A 48 -5.51 -12.95 5.04
N TYR A 49 -6.68 -12.36 4.74
CA TYR A 49 -7.55 -11.70 5.72
C TYR A 49 -9.02 -12.11 5.60
N ASN A 50 -9.30 -13.23 4.92
CA ASN A 50 -10.68 -13.65 4.67
C ASN A 50 -11.31 -14.39 5.88
N ASP A 51 -11.25 -13.76 7.02
CA ASP A 51 -11.71 -14.28 8.31
C ASP A 51 -12.33 -13.15 9.17
N HIS A 52 -12.54 -13.41 10.46
CA HIS A 52 -13.07 -12.46 11.45
C HIS A 52 -12.12 -12.25 12.63
N ASN A 53 -10.84 -12.60 12.47
CA ASN A 53 -9.86 -12.53 13.54
C ASN A 53 -9.55 -11.08 13.92
N SER A 54 -9.30 -10.86 15.21
CA SER A 54 -8.73 -9.61 15.70
C SER A 54 -7.26 -9.54 15.34
N ARG A 55 -6.76 -8.33 15.04
CA ARG A 55 -5.36 -8.11 14.65
C ARG A 55 -4.76 -6.93 15.36
N HIS A 56 -3.47 -7.01 15.60
CA HIS A 56 -2.69 -5.85 16.02
C HIS A 56 -2.40 -4.97 14.80
N PHE A 57 -2.47 -3.65 14.98
CA PHE A 57 -2.21 -2.70 13.91
C PHE A 57 -0.74 -2.28 13.90
N ILE A 58 -0.15 -2.32 12.71
CA ILE A 58 1.13 -1.69 12.41
C ILE A 58 0.83 -0.51 11.50
N LEU A 59 1.15 0.70 11.94
CA LEU A 59 0.85 1.92 11.20
C LEU A 59 2.14 2.53 10.64
N GLY A 60 2.22 2.56 9.31
CA GLY A 60 3.18 3.37 8.58
C GLY A 60 2.72 4.82 8.43
N ILE A 61 3.51 5.64 7.77
CA ILE A 61 3.20 7.06 7.57
C ILE A 61 2.25 7.25 6.39
N ASN A 62 2.69 6.86 5.19
CA ASN A 62 1.91 6.94 3.97
C ASN A 62 2.48 6.00 2.88
N PRO A 63 1.69 5.63 1.87
CA PRO A 63 2.14 4.81 0.75
C PRO A 63 3.27 5.45 -0.05
N GLY A 64 4.29 4.66 -0.42
CA GLY A 64 5.31 5.02 -1.37
C GLY A 64 4.94 4.64 -2.81
N ARG A 65 5.48 5.36 -3.80
CA ARG A 65 5.14 5.18 -5.22
C ARG A 65 5.65 3.87 -5.86
N PHE A 66 6.57 3.16 -5.21
CA PHE A 66 7.10 1.88 -5.70
C PHE A 66 6.55 0.65 -4.94
N GLY A 67 5.86 0.87 -3.84
CA GLY A 67 5.21 -0.15 -3.04
C GLY A 67 3.69 -0.07 -3.13
N ALA A 68 3.06 0.36 -2.05
CA ALA A 68 1.60 0.45 -1.96
C ALA A 68 0.94 1.35 -3.02
N GLY A 69 1.66 2.34 -3.55
CA GLY A 69 1.19 3.17 -4.66
C GLY A 69 1.01 2.40 -5.98
N VAL A 70 1.59 1.22 -6.11
CA VAL A 70 1.49 0.36 -7.31
C VAL A 70 0.70 -0.91 -7.03
N THR A 71 0.77 -1.44 -5.83
CA THR A 71 0.14 -2.72 -5.49
C THR A 71 -1.17 -2.56 -4.71
N GLY A 72 -1.39 -1.40 -4.10
CA GLY A 72 -2.48 -1.19 -3.15
C GLY A 72 -2.30 -1.97 -1.84
N VAL A 73 -1.11 -2.51 -1.59
CA VAL A 73 -0.78 -3.28 -0.38
C VAL A 73 0.39 -2.63 0.34
N PRO A 74 0.25 -2.22 1.61
CA PRO A 74 1.31 -1.57 2.37
C PRO A 74 2.60 -2.39 2.41
N PHE A 75 3.74 -1.72 2.26
CA PHE A 75 5.08 -2.31 2.26
C PHE A 75 5.26 -3.51 1.33
N THR A 76 4.51 -3.54 0.22
CA THR A 76 4.57 -4.64 -0.74
C THR A 76 4.77 -4.09 -2.14
N ASP A 77 5.97 -4.24 -2.67
CA ASP A 77 6.26 -3.97 -4.07
C ASP A 77 5.80 -5.11 -4.99
N THR A 78 5.83 -4.87 -6.29
CA THR A 78 5.34 -5.86 -7.26
C THR A 78 6.15 -7.13 -7.28
N LYS A 79 7.45 -7.07 -6.94
CA LYS A 79 8.31 -8.24 -6.84
C LYS A 79 7.87 -9.16 -5.69
N ARG A 80 7.67 -8.61 -4.48
CA ARG A 80 7.21 -9.38 -3.31
C ARG A 80 5.79 -9.90 -3.51
N LEU A 81 4.94 -9.10 -4.14
CA LEU A 81 3.58 -9.50 -4.47
C LEU A 81 3.58 -10.77 -5.35
N ALA A 82 4.41 -10.81 -6.38
CA ALA A 82 4.50 -11.95 -7.29
C ALA A 82 5.23 -13.16 -6.68
N GLU A 83 6.44 -12.93 -6.17
CA GLU A 83 7.33 -14.04 -5.75
C GLU A 83 6.94 -14.64 -4.41
N GLN A 84 6.49 -13.81 -3.45
CA GLN A 84 6.18 -14.27 -2.10
C GLN A 84 4.68 -14.43 -1.85
N CYS A 85 3.87 -13.50 -2.33
CA CYS A 85 2.42 -13.62 -2.15
C CYS A 85 1.75 -14.48 -3.23
N GLY A 86 2.44 -14.79 -4.32
CA GLY A 86 1.91 -15.60 -5.43
C GLY A 86 0.75 -14.90 -6.17
N ILE A 87 0.75 -13.58 -6.20
CA ILE A 87 -0.26 -12.76 -6.88
C ILE A 87 0.39 -12.14 -8.11
N LYS A 88 -0.08 -12.51 -9.29
CA LYS A 88 0.46 -12.04 -10.56
C LYS A 88 0.23 -10.55 -10.75
N TYR A 89 1.26 -9.87 -11.22
CA TYR A 89 1.22 -8.47 -11.63
C TYR A 89 1.74 -8.35 -13.06
N SER A 90 0.99 -7.70 -13.94
CA SER A 90 1.31 -7.59 -15.37
C SER A 90 1.95 -6.26 -15.77
N GLY A 91 2.20 -5.38 -14.80
CA GLY A 91 2.83 -4.07 -15.04
C GLY A 91 4.34 -4.09 -14.87
N LYS A 92 4.92 -2.89 -14.79
CA LYS A 92 6.35 -2.71 -14.56
C LYS A 92 6.74 -3.23 -13.17
N GLU A 93 7.78 -4.06 -13.13
CA GLU A 93 8.34 -4.51 -11.85
C GLU A 93 8.88 -3.33 -11.04
N THR A 94 8.55 -3.30 -9.75
CA THR A 94 9.06 -2.32 -8.81
C THR A 94 9.79 -3.01 -7.67
N HIS A 95 10.72 -2.30 -7.07
CA HIS A 95 11.49 -2.73 -5.92
C HIS A 95 11.56 -1.59 -4.92
N GLU A 96 11.13 -1.86 -3.69
CA GLU A 96 11.12 -0.88 -2.61
C GLU A 96 11.94 -1.42 -1.43
N PRO A 97 12.98 -0.70 -0.96
CA PRO A 97 13.82 -1.17 0.14
C PRO A 97 13.05 -1.50 1.43
N SER A 98 12.02 -0.73 1.74
CA SER A 98 11.17 -1.00 2.92
C SER A 98 10.39 -2.31 2.79
N SER A 99 10.01 -2.71 1.56
CA SER A 99 9.39 -4.00 1.32
C SER A 99 10.34 -5.15 1.63
N VAL A 100 11.63 -5.03 1.28
CA VAL A 100 12.64 -6.04 1.61
C VAL A 100 12.67 -6.26 3.12
N PHE A 101 12.87 -5.20 3.88
CA PHE A 101 12.96 -5.28 5.34
C PHE A 101 11.69 -5.87 5.97
N VAL A 102 10.51 -5.41 5.54
CA VAL A 102 9.25 -5.91 6.10
C VAL A 102 9.04 -7.38 5.79
N TYR A 103 9.41 -7.85 4.61
CA TYR A 103 9.28 -9.28 4.24
C TYR A 103 10.31 -10.16 4.95
N ASP A 104 11.50 -9.65 5.26
CA ASP A 104 12.45 -10.36 6.13
C ASP A 104 11.88 -10.51 7.55
N VAL A 105 11.22 -9.48 8.09
CA VAL A 105 10.51 -9.55 9.38
C VAL A 105 9.36 -10.57 9.33
N ILE A 106 8.57 -10.57 8.26
CA ILE A 106 7.47 -11.51 8.06
C ILE A 106 7.98 -12.96 8.07
N GLU A 107 9.07 -13.23 7.36
CA GLU A 107 9.68 -14.56 7.33
C GLU A 107 10.20 -14.97 8.71
N ALA A 108 10.91 -14.09 9.39
CA ALA A 108 11.41 -14.33 10.75
C ALA A 108 10.29 -14.55 11.79
N TYR A 109 9.13 -13.95 11.57
CA TYR A 109 7.95 -14.14 12.44
C TYR A 109 7.26 -15.50 12.27
N GLY A 110 7.46 -16.17 11.14
CA GLY A 110 6.85 -17.46 10.84
C GLY A 110 6.11 -17.51 9.49
N GLY A 111 6.36 -16.51 8.64
CA GLY A 111 5.83 -16.44 7.29
C GLY A 111 4.52 -15.65 7.15
N LEU A 112 4.09 -15.50 5.90
CA LEU A 112 2.99 -14.64 5.52
C LEU A 112 1.67 -14.93 6.25
N HIS A 113 1.29 -16.21 6.29
CA HIS A 113 0.00 -16.58 6.89
C HIS A 113 -0.03 -16.30 8.38
N GLN A 114 1.03 -16.63 9.11
CA GLN A 114 1.09 -16.35 10.54
C GLN A 114 1.14 -14.86 10.81
N PHE A 115 1.98 -14.14 10.09
CA PHE A 115 2.11 -12.69 10.28
C PHE A 115 0.79 -11.96 10.00
N TYR A 116 0.15 -12.22 8.86
CA TYR A 116 -1.11 -11.55 8.51
C TYR A 116 -2.34 -12.08 9.27
N ASN A 117 -2.22 -13.23 9.93
CA ASN A 117 -3.22 -13.64 10.92
C ASN A 117 -3.19 -12.74 12.17
N ASP A 118 -2.01 -12.32 12.59
CA ASP A 118 -1.81 -11.59 13.84
C ASP A 118 -1.74 -10.07 13.64
N PHE A 119 -1.31 -9.61 12.46
CA PHE A 119 -1.09 -8.19 12.17
C PHE A 119 -1.85 -7.70 10.94
N TYR A 120 -2.29 -6.45 11.01
CA TYR A 120 -2.77 -5.68 9.87
C TYR A 120 -1.93 -4.42 9.72
N ILE A 121 -1.36 -4.22 8.53
CA ILE A 121 -0.56 -3.04 8.21
C ILE A 121 -1.42 -2.04 7.44
N ASN A 122 -1.38 -0.79 7.87
CA ASN A 122 -1.94 0.34 7.13
C ASN A 122 -1.08 1.58 7.38
N SER A 123 -1.52 2.73 6.92
CA SER A 123 -0.87 4.01 7.09
C SER A 123 -1.75 5.00 7.85
N VAL A 124 -1.12 5.91 8.60
CA VAL A 124 -1.83 7.04 9.24
C VAL A 124 -2.53 7.88 8.17
N CYS A 125 -1.81 8.16 7.06
CA CYS A 125 -2.41 8.69 5.85
C CYS A 125 -2.37 7.61 4.76
N PRO A 126 -3.49 6.98 4.38
CA PRO A 126 -3.48 5.89 3.41
C PRO A 126 -3.37 6.37 1.95
N LEU A 127 -3.21 7.66 1.74
CA LEU A 127 -2.91 8.28 0.44
C LEU A 127 -1.44 8.66 0.36
N GLY A 128 -0.83 8.45 -0.81
CA GLY A 128 0.50 8.95 -1.11
C GLY A 128 0.44 10.34 -1.75
N PHE A 129 1.59 11.01 -1.73
CA PHE A 129 1.75 12.30 -2.39
C PHE A 129 3.02 12.28 -3.22
N THR A 130 2.96 12.89 -4.40
CA THR A 130 4.10 13.06 -5.29
C THR A 130 4.27 14.52 -5.67
N ILE A 131 5.49 14.89 -6.01
CA ILE A 131 5.81 16.19 -6.59
C ILE A 131 6.61 15.97 -7.87
N GLY A 132 6.21 16.68 -8.93
CA GLY A 132 6.93 16.70 -10.20
C GLY A 132 8.02 17.77 -10.24
N ASP A 133 9.17 17.45 -10.81
CA ASP A 133 10.16 18.45 -11.15
C ASP A 133 9.88 19.09 -12.53
N ALA A 134 10.66 20.12 -12.88
CA ALA A 134 10.54 20.83 -14.15
C ALA A 134 10.79 19.93 -15.41
N LYS A 135 11.34 18.73 -15.21
CA LYS A 135 11.58 17.73 -16.27
C LYS A 135 10.51 16.65 -16.32
N GLY A 136 9.45 16.77 -15.49
CA GLY A 136 8.36 15.80 -15.43
C GLY A 136 8.68 14.53 -14.61
N LYS A 137 9.80 14.51 -13.89
CA LYS A 137 10.13 13.39 -13.01
C LYS A 137 9.37 13.53 -11.69
N GLU A 138 8.54 12.55 -11.36
CA GLU A 138 7.85 12.48 -10.08
C GLU A 138 8.71 11.83 -9.00
N THR A 139 8.65 12.40 -7.80
CA THR A 139 9.25 11.86 -6.58
C THR A 139 8.21 11.81 -5.47
N ASN A 140 8.40 10.93 -4.47
CA ASN A 140 7.54 10.96 -3.29
C ASN A 140 7.64 12.32 -2.60
N TYR A 141 6.49 12.85 -2.22
CA TYR A 141 6.42 14.05 -1.38
C TYR A 141 6.10 13.62 0.04
N ASN A 142 7.06 13.83 0.92
CA ASN A 142 6.91 13.48 2.33
C ASN A 142 6.43 14.72 3.09
N TYR A 143 5.15 14.81 3.36
CA TYR A 143 4.54 15.96 4.04
C TYR A 143 5.15 16.24 5.42
N TYR A 144 5.73 15.23 6.07
CA TYR A 144 6.40 15.34 7.37
C TYR A 144 7.84 15.89 7.28
N ASP A 145 8.43 16.00 6.09
CA ASP A 145 9.76 16.57 5.89
C ASP A 145 9.74 18.11 5.82
N ASN A 146 8.57 18.69 5.64
CA ASN A 146 8.42 20.14 5.61
C ASN A 146 8.42 20.72 7.02
N LYS A 147 9.54 21.33 7.37
CA LYS A 147 9.62 22.20 8.55
C LYS A 147 8.88 23.52 8.23
N ARG A 148 7.69 23.66 8.70
CA ARG A 148 7.00 24.96 8.84
C ARG A 148 6.92 25.31 10.29
#